data_25d27f1761158f5e318289c64ffcfbcf
#
_entry.id   25d27f1761158f5e318289c64ffcfbcf
#
_cell.length_a   1.000
_cell.length_b   1.000
_cell.length_c   1.000
_cell.angle_alpha   90.00
_cell.angle_beta   90.00
_cell.angle_gamma   90.00
#
_symmetry.space_group_name_H-M   'P 1'
#
loop_
_entity.id
_entity.type
_entity.pdbx_description
1 polymer ?
#
loop_
_entity_poly.entity_id
_entity_poly.type
_entity_poly.pdbx_seq_one_letter_code
_entity_poly.pdbx_strand_id
1 'polypeptide(L)'
;MKKIIILFLFIASCAAPSLDKRVDYIYQLNNNEFSEFVYQNSYSIYSLQKINNNDEVVVYIEGDGLSWIDRFTPSSDPTPKNPLAFKLAKLDQNQNIIYLSRPCQYVQNNRCQKEIWTKLQYSNEIM
;
A
#
# COMPACT_ATOMS: atom_id res chain seq x y z
N MET A 1 -18.11 -21.83 -50.06
CA MET A 1 -17.11 -21.94 -48.98
C MET A 1 -17.37 -20.80 -47.96
N LYS A 2 -17.91 -21.15 -46.79
CA LYS A 2 -18.20 -20.16 -45.72
C LYS A 2 -16.94 -19.88 -44.94
N LYS A 3 -16.43 -18.65 -45.01
CA LYS A 3 -15.30 -18.20 -44.17
C LYS A 3 -15.80 -18.00 -42.74
N ILE A 4 -15.37 -18.86 -41.81
CA ILE A 4 -15.59 -18.71 -40.38
C ILE A 4 -14.56 -17.70 -39.88
N ILE A 5 -15.02 -16.48 -39.57
CA ILE A 5 -14.21 -15.48 -38.87
C ILE A 5 -14.27 -15.81 -37.37
N ILE A 6 -13.18 -16.38 -36.85
CA ILE A 6 -13.02 -16.60 -35.40
C ILE A 6 -12.61 -15.26 -34.80
N LEU A 7 -13.55 -14.58 -34.19
CA LEU A 7 -13.31 -13.36 -33.40
C LEU A 7 -12.71 -13.77 -32.06
N PHE A 8 -11.38 -13.67 -31.93
CA PHE A 8 -10.68 -13.82 -30.64
C PHE A 8 -11.02 -12.63 -29.75
N LEU A 9 -11.98 -12.81 -28.84
CA LEU A 9 -12.23 -11.87 -27.74
C LEU A 9 -11.05 -11.98 -26.74
N PHE A 10 -10.12 -11.05 -26.81
CA PHE A 10 -9.13 -10.83 -25.75
C PHE A 10 -9.85 -10.33 -24.50
N ILE A 11 -10.16 -11.22 -23.59
CA ILE A 11 -10.64 -10.86 -22.25
C ILE A 11 -9.40 -10.40 -21.48
N ALA A 12 -9.12 -9.10 -21.54
CA ALA A 12 -8.14 -8.48 -20.66
C ALA A 12 -8.67 -8.53 -19.23
N SER A 13 -8.27 -9.54 -18.48
CA SER A 13 -8.56 -9.64 -17.06
C SER A 13 -7.82 -8.51 -16.34
N CYS A 14 -8.55 -7.54 -15.78
CA CYS A 14 -8.02 -6.51 -14.89
C CYS A 14 -7.68 -7.13 -13.52
N ALA A 15 -6.74 -8.06 -13.48
CA ALA A 15 -6.23 -8.59 -12.22
C ALA A 15 -5.41 -7.52 -11.47
N ALA A 16 -5.56 -7.48 -10.14
CA ALA A 16 -4.71 -6.63 -9.31
C ALA A 16 -3.24 -7.09 -9.43
N PRO A 17 -2.27 -6.14 -9.47
CA PRO A 17 -0.86 -6.50 -9.43
C PRO A 17 -0.52 -7.36 -8.21
N SER A 18 0.45 -8.29 -8.35
CA SER A 18 0.94 -9.08 -7.23
C SER A 18 1.53 -8.20 -6.12
N LEU A 19 1.69 -8.74 -4.90
CA LEU A 19 2.32 -8.03 -3.78
C LEU A 19 3.70 -7.52 -4.16
N ASP A 20 4.56 -8.37 -4.73
CA ASP A 20 5.92 -8.00 -5.12
C ASP A 20 5.94 -6.77 -6.03
N LYS A 21 5.07 -6.73 -7.05
CA LYS A 21 4.95 -5.57 -7.95
C LYS A 21 4.49 -4.30 -7.23
N ARG A 22 3.67 -4.41 -6.19
CA ARG A 22 3.20 -3.26 -5.40
C ARG A 22 4.27 -2.75 -4.45
N VAL A 23 5.07 -3.66 -3.89
CA VAL A 23 6.26 -3.33 -3.10
C VAL A 23 7.33 -2.70 -3.99
N ASP A 24 7.65 -3.29 -5.13
CA ASP A 24 8.59 -2.72 -6.10
C ASP A 24 8.16 -1.31 -6.55
N TYR A 25 6.85 -1.09 -6.70
CA TYR A 25 6.34 0.20 -7.12
C TYR A 25 6.60 1.30 -6.10
N ILE A 26 6.44 1.05 -4.80
CA ILE A 26 6.76 2.08 -3.79
C ILE A 26 8.27 2.33 -3.71
N TYR A 27 9.12 1.30 -3.88
CA TYR A 27 10.57 1.48 -3.97
C TYR A 27 10.97 2.34 -5.17
N GLN A 28 10.40 2.09 -6.34
CA GLN A 28 10.64 2.90 -7.53
C GLN A 28 10.17 4.35 -7.34
N LEU A 29 9.00 4.54 -6.73
CA LEU A 29 8.50 5.87 -6.39
C LEU A 29 9.41 6.59 -5.40
N ASN A 30 9.92 5.89 -4.39
CA ASN A 30 10.82 6.46 -3.39
C ASN A 30 12.12 6.94 -4.02
N ASN A 31 12.71 6.17 -4.93
CA ASN A 31 13.95 6.49 -5.61
C ASN A 31 15.06 6.98 -4.65
N ASN A 32 15.16 6.36 -3.48
CA ASN A 32 16.11 6.69 -2.40
C ASN A 32 15.99 8.13 -1.82
N GLU A 33 14.87 8.81 -2.03
CA GLU A 33 14.64 10.15 -1.50
C GLU A 33 14.33 10.14 0.01
N PHE A 34 13.63 9.09 0.47
CA PHE A 34 13.24 8.88 1.86
C PHE A 34 13.95 7.66 2.42
N SER A 35 14.37 7.72 3.68
CA SER A 35 14.90 6.57 4.43
C SER A 35 13.77 5.63 4.82
N GLU A 36 14.03 4.32 4.69
CA GLU A 36 13.06 3.27 4.98
C GLU A 36 13.16 2.80 6.43
N PHE A 37 12.01 2.62 7.07
CA PHE A 37 11.89 2.05 8.42
C PHE A 37 10.75 1.04 8.47
N VAL A 38 10.93 0.01 9.30
CA VAL A 38 9.87 -0.94 9.63
C VAL A 38 9.73 -1.00 11.14
N TYR A 39 8.60 -0.51 11.63
CA TYR A 39 8.25 -0.61 13.05
C TYR A 39 7.57 -1.95 13.29
N GLN A 40 8.17 -2.77 14.16
CA GLN A 40 7.64 -4.07 14.54
C GLN A 40 7.21 -4.06 16.00
N ASN A 41 5.90 -4.06 16.20
CA ASN A 41 5.28 -4.27 17.50
C ASN A 41 4.22 -5.38 17.34
N SER A 42 2.99 -5.15 17.71
CA SER A 42 1.89 -6.10 17.47
C SER A 42 1.68 -6.34 15.98
N TYR A 43 1.82 -5.31 15.16
CA TYR A 43 1.73 -5.35 13.70
C TYR A 43 2.92 -4.63 13.09
N SER A 44 3.31 -5.04 11.87
CA SER A 44 4.34 -4.35 11.12
C SER A 44 3.77 -3.11 10.45
N ILE A 45 4.44 -1.97 10.61
CA ILE A 45 4.13 -0.71 9.93
C ILE A 45 5.35 -0.29 9.13
N TYR A 46 5.17 -0.16 7.83
CA TYR A 46 6.18 0.36 6.90
C TYR A 46 6.16 1.89 6.89
N SER A 47 7.33 2.50 6.87
CA SER A 47 7.49 3.96 6.89
C SER A 47 8.58 4.42 5.96
N LEU A 48 8.36 5.57 5.34
CA LEU A 48 9.36 6.30 4.57
C LEU A 48 9.51 7.70 5.18
N GLN A 49 10.74 8.10 5.51
CA GLN A 49 10.99 9.31 6.27
C GLN A 49 12.08 10.17 5.63
N LYS A 50 11.80 11.46 5.54
CA LYS A 50 12.76 12.50 5.19
C LYS A 50 12.75 13.53 6.32
N ILE A 51 13.80 13.53 7.14
CA ILE A 51 13.95 14.41 8.31
C ILE A 51 15.27 15.14 8.19
N ASN A 52 15.22 16.45 8.01
CA ASN A 52 16.39 17.29 7.79
C ASN A 52 16.75 18.18 8.99
N ASN A 53 15.79 18.44 9.88
CA ASN A 53 15.99 19.28 11.07
C ASN A 53 15.04 18.83 12.20
N ASN A 54 15.01 19.58 13.30
CA ASN A 54 14.19 19.27 14.48
C ASN A 54 12.89 20.13 14.56
N ASP A 55 12.46 20.69 13.43
CA ASP A 55 11.23 21.48 13.37
C ASP A 55 9.98 20.59 13.27
N GLU A 56 8.87 21.19 12.92
CA GLU A 56 7.60 20.49 12.72
C GLU A 56 7.71 19.38 11.67
N VAL A 57 6.99 18.29 11.89
CA VAL A 57 6.94 17.13 11.01
C VAL A 57 5.54 17.00 10.41
N VAL A 58 5.47 16.83 9.10
CA VAL A 58 4.22 16.49 8.40
C VAL A 58 4.14 14.97 8.27
N VAL A 59 3.03 14.40 8.73
CA VAL A 59 2.80 12.95 8.69
C VAL A 59 1.71 12.63 7.69
N TYR A 60 2.01 11.77 6.74
CA TYR A 60 1.09 11.20 5.77
C TYR A 60 0.78 9.76 6.13
N ILE A 61 -0.47 9.45 6.41
CA ILE A 61 -0.92 8.09 6.75
C ILE A 61 -1.68 7.52 5.55
N GLU A 62 -1.31 6.31 5.13
CA GLU A 62 -1.94 5.64 4.00
C GLU A 62 -3.38 5.24 4.31
N GLY A 63 -4.19 5.18 3.27
CA GLY A 63 -5.55 4.65 3.33
C GLY A 63 -5.59 3.12 3.43
N ASP A 64 -6.78 2.55 3.29
CA ASP A 64 -7.03 1.11 3.46
C ASP A 64 -6.33 0.22 2.41
N GLY A 65 -5.77 0.83 1.37
CA GLY A 65 -5.06 0.12 0.31
C GLY A 65 -5.97 -0.82 -0.48
N LEU A 66 -5.52 -2.06 -0.67
CA LEU A 66 -6.31 -3.12 -1.30
C LEU A 66 -6.92 -4.04 -0.24
N SER A 67 -7.76 -3.51 0.64
CA SER A 67 -8.45 -4.32 1.66
C SER A 67 -9.43 -5.31 1.05
N TRP A 68 -10.08 -4.94 -0.06
CA TRP A 68 -11.06 -5.75 -0.77
C TRP A 68 -10.75 -5.81 -2.27
N ILE A 69 -10.88 -6.99 -2.86
CA ILE A 69 -10.75 -7.19 -4.32
C ILE A 69 -12.03 -6.71 -5.01
N ASP A 70 -13.16 -7.06 -4.44
CA ASP A 70 -14.51 -6.64 -4.82
C ASP A 70 -15.37 -6.47 -3.56
N ARG A 71 -16.65 -6.17 -3.73
CA ARG A 71 -17.59 -5.90 -2.64
C ARG A 71 -17.66 -7.00 -1.57
N PHE A 72 -17.34 -8.24 -1.91
CA PHE A 72 -17.54 -9.42 -1.04
C PHE A 72 -16.25 -10.20 -0.75
N THR A 73 -15.20 -9.95 -1.51
CA THR A 73 -13.96 -10.74 -1.46
C THR A 73 -12.83 -9.94 -0.82
N PRO A 74 -12.46 -10.25 0.44
CA PRO A 74 -11.28 -9.66 1.05
C PRO A 74 -10.01 -9.97 0.26
N SER A 75 -9.12 -9.00 0.15
CA SER A 75 -7.79 -9.23 -0.41
C SER A 75 -6.96 -10.17 0.48
N SER A 76 -6.01 -10.87 -0.12
CA SER A 76 -4.98 -11.61 0.62
C SER A 76 -3.90 -10.70 1.22
N ASP A 77 -3.85 -9.41 0.79
CA ASP A 77 -2.82 -8.46 1.17
C ASP A 77 -3.34 -7.03 0.95
N PRO A 78 -3.31 -6.17 2.01
CA PRO A 78 -3.88 -4.82 1.95
C PRO A 78 -2.97 -3.78 1.31
N THR A 79 -1.75 -4.13 0.86
CA THR A 79 -0.82 -3.18 0.24
C THR A 79 -1.49 -2.45 -0.94
N PRO A 80 -1.45 -1.11 -0.98
CA PRO A 80 -2.15 -0.34 -2.00
C PRO A 80 -1.58 -0.58 -3.40
N LYS A 81 -2.45 -0.61 -4.41
CA LYS A 81 -2.06 -0.57 -5.83
C LYS A 81 -1.48 0.78 -6.21
N ASN A 82 -1.93 1.83 -5.54
CA ASN A 82 -1.55 3.21 -5.76
C ASN A 82 -1.38 3.91 -4.41
N PRO A 83 -0.15 4.07 -3.91
CA PRO A 83 0.13 4.68 -2.60
C PRO A 83 -0.09 6.19 -2.66
N LEU A 84 -1.35 6.61 -2.52
CA LEU A 84 -1.75 8.01 -2.70
C LEU A 84 -1.12 8.92 -1.65
N ALA A 85 -1.12 8.50 -0.39
CA ALA A 85 -0.53 9.31 0.69
C ALA A 85 0.98 9.50 0.49
N PHE A 86 1.70 8.48 0.04
CA PHE A 86 3.11 8.63 -0.29
C PHE A 86 3.34 9.54 -1.50
N LYS A 87 2.51 9.45 -2.53
CA LYS A 87 2.59 10.37 -3.67
C LYS A 87 2.38 11.83 -3.27
N LEU A 88 1.46 12.09 -2.33
CA LEU A 88 1.26 13.43 -1.78
C LEU A 88 2.46 13.86 -0.94
N ALA A 89 3.01 12.98 -0.10
CA ALA A 89 4.22 13.22 0.69
C ALA A 89 5.41 13.63 -0.20
N LYS A 90 5.57 13.00 -1.35
CA LYS A 90 6.63 13.36 -2.31
C LYS A 90 6.46 14.72 -2.97
N LEU A 91 5.25 15.21 -3.10
CA LEU A 91 4.97 16.54 -3.66
C LEU A 91 5.09 17.66 -2.62
N ASP A 92 5.12 17.29 -1.33
CA ASP A 92 5.26 18.23 -0.24
C ASP A 92 6.69 18.79 -0.18
N GLN A 93 6.80 20.12 -0.07
CA GLN A 93 8.07 20.84 0.00
C GLN A 93 8.61 20.95 1.44
N ASN A 94 7.91 20.43 2.44
CA ASN A 94 8.38 20.41 3.81
C ASN A 94 9.69 19.62 3.94
N GLN A 95 10.52 20.05 4.88
CA GLN A 95 11.82 19.42 5.11
C GLN A 95 11.72 18.15 5.95
N ASN A 96 10.67 18.03 6.75
CA ASN A 96 10.44 16.89 7.63
C ASN A 96 9.11 16.23 7.28
N ILE A 97 9.19 15.08 6.67
CA ILE A 97 8.03 14.31 6.18
C ILE A 97 8.16 12.88 6.66
N ILE A 98 7.10 12.34 7.22
CA ILE A 98 6.96 10.93 7.54
C ILE A 98 5.74 10.38 6.80
N TYR A 99 5.97 9.36 5.99
CA TYR A 99 4.91 8.52 5.46
C TYR A 99 4.79 7.26 6.33
N LEU A 100 3.56 6.90 6.70
CA LEU A 100 3.23 5.68 7.43
C LEU A 100 2.22 4.86 6.63
N SER A 101 2.53 3.58 6.45
CA SER A 101 1.53 2.62 5.98
C SER A 101 0.51 2.31 7.08
N ARG A 102 -0.60 1.65 6.70
CA ARG A 102 -1.44 0.96 7.67
C ARG A 102 -0.80 -0.37 8.08
N PRO A 103 -1.22 -0.95 9.21
CA PRO A 103 -0.75 -2.28 9.62
C PRO A 103 -0.87 -3.32 8.50
N CYS A 104 0.17 -4.14 8.35
CA CYS A 104 0.25 -5.23 7.36
C CYS A 104 0.34 -4.81 5.89
N GLN A 105 0.44 -3.52 5.58
CA GLN A 105 0.78 -3.07 4.22
C GLN A 105 2.29 -3.14 4.02
N TYR A 106 2.73 -3.58 2.84
CA TYR A 106 4.12 -3.76 2.39
C TYR A 106 4.91 -4.81 3.17
N VAL A 107 4.79 -4.86 4.48
CA VAL A 107 5.50 -5.80 5.37
C VAL A 107 4.48 -6.54 6.22
N GLN A 108 4.48 -7.86 6.11
CA GLN A 108 3.57 -8.72 6.87
C GLN A 108 4.33 -9.51 7.95
N ASN A 109 3.65 -9.83 9.02
CA ASN A 109 4.10 -10.75 10.05
C ASN A 109 3.04 -11.84 10.31
N ASN A 110 3.29 -12.74 11.24
CA ASN A 110 2.39 -13.85 11.56
C ASN A 110 1.03 -13.43 12.15
N ARG A 111 0.84 -12.17 12.54
CA ARG A 111 -0.42 -11.61 13.03
C ARG A 111 -1.25 -10.94 11.94
N CYS A 112 -0.69 -10.80 10.74
CA CYS A 112 -1.37 -10.18 9.60
C CYS A 112 -2.41 -11.14 9.02
N GLN A 113 -3.63 -11.05 9.52
CA GLN A 113 -4.80 -11.80 9.06
C GLN A 113 -5.81 -10.86 8.39
N LYS A 114 -6.67 -11.39 7.53
CA LYS A 114 -7.64 -10.60 6.74
C LYS A 114 -8.56 -9.72 7.59
N GLU A 115 -8.86 -10.13 8.80
CA GLU A 115 -9.66 -9.38 9.76
C GLU A 115 -9.05 -8.02 10.09
N ILE A 116 -7.71 -7.91 10.09
CA ILE A 116 -6.98 -6.69 10.45
C ILE A 116 -7.32 -5.54 9.51
N TRP A 117 -7.41 -5.80 8.20
CA TRP A 117 -7.71 -4.77 7.21
C TRP A 117 -9.14 -4.79 6.68
N THR A 118 -10.01 -5.61 7.27
CA THR A 118 -11.42 -5.66 6.92
C THR A 118 -12.32 -5.26 8.09
N LYS A 119 -12.44 -6.11 9.10
CA LYS A 119 -13.38 -5.92 10.20
C LYS A 119 -12.80 -5.12 11.37
N LEU A 120 -11.49 -5.29 11.63
CA LEU A 120 -10.82 -4.72 12.79
C LEU A 120 -10.07 -3.42 12.51
N GLN A 121 -10.03 -2.96 11.27
CA GLN A 121 -9.23 -1.81 10.84
C GLN A 121 -9.50 -0.51 11.62
N TYR A 122 -10.65 -0.38 12.27
CA TYR A 122 -11.03 0.75 13.12
C TYR A 122 -11.24 0.34 14.59
N SER A 123 -10.79 -0.85 15.00
CA SER A 123 -10.86 -1.26 16.40
C SER A 123 -9.76 -0.61 17.24
N ASN A 124 -10.00 -0.48 18.54
CA ASN A 124 -9.01 0.06 19.49
C ASN A 124 -7.72 -0.80 19.58
N GLU A 125 -7.75 -2.03 19.07
CA GLU A 125 -6.58 -2.91 19.05
C GLU A 125 -5.59 -2.55 17.93
N ILE A 126 -6.05 -1.82 16.91
CA ILE A 126 -5.28 -1.50 15.70
C ILE A 126 -4.97 -0.01 15.59
N MET A 127 -5.79 0.84 16.19
CA MET A 127 -5.55 2.28 16.27
C MET A 127 -4.64 2.62 17.43
#